data_a86d66e92f37326b6d85907611efd8dd
#
_entry.id   a86d66e92f37326b6d85907611efd8dd
#
_cell.length_a   1.000
_cell.length_b   1.000
_cell.length_c   1.000
_cell.angle_alpha   90.00
_cell.angle_beta   90.00
_cell.angle_gamma   90.00
#
_symmetry.space_group_name_H-M   'P 1'
#
loop_
_entity.id
_entity.type
_entity.pdbx_description
1 polymer ?
#
loop_
_entity_poly.entity_id
_entity_poly.type
_entity_poly.pdbx_seq_one_letter_code
_entity_poly.pdbx_strand_id
1 'polypeptide(L)'
;MFQEFLALQNVSLQVRKGEAWGIVGTNGSGKSTLLKLICGILKPYKGSVILSGTIAPLIELGAGFDGELTARENVLLNGTLLGYSESFMKEQFEEIIDFAELWDFLDMPIKNYSSGMAARLGFAVATMVQPDILICDEVLSVGDYKFQEKCEKRMKHMLETGTTLLYVSHSITSVQNLCDHALWLDKGHVKMCGDADTICDAYMNF
;
A
#
# COMPACT_ATOMS: atom_id res chain seq x y z
N MET A 1 24.45 27.82 2.95
CA MET A 1 24.63 26.93 4.11
C MET A 1 23.56 25.85 3.98
N PHE A 2 23.92 24.60 3.72
CA PHE A 2 22.92 23.51 3.65
C PHE A 2 22.56 23.15 5.10
N GLN A 3 21.27 23.14 5.40
CA GLN A 3 20.75 22.67 6.68
C GLN A 3 20.34 21.20 6.49
N GLU A 4 20.94 20.29 7.27
CA GLU A 4 20.52 18.91 7.26
C GLU A 4 19.11 18.78 7.84
N PHE A 5 18.23 18.12 7.11
CA PHE A 5 16.89 17.79 7.57
C PHE A 5 16.76 16.28 7.73
N LEU A 6 16.54 15.82 8.95
CA LEU A 6 16.32 14.42 9.26
C LEU A 6 14.81 14.14 9.27
N ALA A 7 14.34 13.48 8.23
CA ALA A 7 12.92 13.15 8.09
C ALA A 7 12.44 12.12 9.12
N LEU A 8 13.34 11.24 9.60
CA LEU A 8 13.07 10.26 10.65
C LEU A 8 14.27 10.18 11.60
N GLN A 9 14.01 10.08 12.89
CA GLN A 9 15.05 10.05 13.93
C GLN A 9 14.71 8.99 14.98
N ASN A 10 15.61 8.01 15.15
CA ASN A 10 15.50 6.96 16.17
C ASN A 10 14.16 6.22 16.15
N VAL A 11 13.64 5.93 14.95
CA VAL A 11 12.42 5.13 14.77
C VAL A 11 12.80 3.65 14.83
N SER A 12 12.18 2.93 15.77
CA SER A 12 12.29 1.48 15.88
C SER A 12 10.89 0.89 15.87
N LEU A 13 10.64 -0.07 14.97
CA LEU A 13 9.38 -0.76 14.83
C LEU A 13 9.66 -2.25 14.59
N GLN A 14 8.93 -3.10 15.28
CA GLN A 14 8.94 -4.54 15.04
C GLN A 14 7.52 -4.99 14.74
N VAL A 15 7.32 -5.56 13.56
CA VAL A 15 6.05 -6.10 13.09
C VAL A 15 6.19 -7.60 12.94
N ARG A 16 5.28 -8.36 13.53
CA ARG A 16 5.24 -9.82 13.41
C ARG A 16 4.43 -10.22 12.18
N LYS A 17 4.69 -11.40 11.66
CA LYS A 17 3.92 -11.97 10.56
C LYS A 17 2.44 -12.05 10.92
N GLY A 18 1.58 -11.56 10.01
CA GLY A 18 0.13 -11.55 10.17
C GLY A 18 -0.44 -10.38 10.99
N GLU A 19 0.41 -9.50 11.55
CA GLU A 19 -0.07 -8.29 12.23
C GLU A 19 -0.44 -7.19 11.23
N ALA A 20 -1.47 -6.41 11.57
CA ALA A 20 -1.86 -5.21 10.83
C ALA A 20 -1.48 -3.95 11.63
N TRP A 21 -0.62 -3.11 11.05
CA TRP A 21 -0.11 -1.89 11.66
C TRP A 21 -0.53 -0.63 10.90
N GLY A 22 -1.23 0.26 11.60
CA GLY A 22 -1.52 1.60 11.12
C GLY A 22 -0.37 2.58 11.42
N ILE A 23 -0.09 3.50 10.51
CA ILE A 23 0.86 4.59 10.73
C ILE A 23 0.11 5.90 10.61
N VAL A 24 -0.03 6.60 11.74
CA VAL A 24 -0.75 7.88 11.84
C VAL A 24 0.19 9.03 12.14
N GLY A 25 -0.23 10.24 11.82
CA GLY A 25 0.56 11.46 12.05
C GLY A 25 0.21 12.55 11.06
N THR A 26 0.56 13.79 11.39
CA THR A 26 0.31 14.96 10.54
C THR A 26 1.10 14.91 9.23
N ASN A 27 0.74 15.79 8.27
CA ASN A 27 1.53 15.94 7.05
C ASN A 27 2.96 16.36 7.39
N GLY A 28 3.94 15.73 6.72
CA GLY A 28 5.36 15.97 7.00
C GLY A 28 5.92 15.26 8.25
N SER A 29 5.14 14.41 8.94
CA SER A 29 5.63 13.67 10.11
C SER A 29 6.62 12.54 9.79
N GLY A 30 6.77 12.17 8.50
CA GLY A 30 7.71 11.14 8.05
C GLY A 30 7.09 9.82 7.62
N LYS A 31 5.75 9.70 7.57
CA LYS A 31 5.04 8.45 7.19
C LYS A 31 5.49 7.87 5.85
N SER A 32 5.39 8.66 4.77
CA SER A 32 5.78 8.20 3.43
C SER A 32 7.30 7.95 3.33
N THR A 33 8.13 8.67 4.10
CA THR A 33 9.56 8.38 4.19
C THR A 33 9.80 7.03 4.85
N LEU A 34 9.06 6.70 5.91
CA LEU A 34 9.13 5.40 6.58
C LEU A 34 8.75 4.28 5.64
N LEU A 35 7.63 4.41 4.90
CA LEU A 35 7.24 3.40 3.92
C LEU A 35 8.28 3.22 2.80
N LYS A 36 8.84 4.31 2.28
CA LYS A 36 9.90 4.24 1.25
C LYS A 36 11.17 3.57 1.75
N LEU A 37 11.53 3.73 3.02
CA LEU A 37 12.64 3.01 3.66
C LEU A 37 12.30 1.52 3.80
N ILE A 38 11.09 1.19 4.23
CA ILE A 38 10.64 -0.20 4.37
C ILE A 38 10.61 -0.90 3.01
N CYS A 39 10.12 -0.25 1.96
CA CYS A 39 10.12 -0.79 0.59
C CYS A 39 11.50 -0.83 -0.08
N GLY A 40 12.56 -0.35 0.58
CA GLY A 40 13.90 -0.32 0.01
C GLY A 40 14.11 0.74 -1.09
N ILE A 41 13.13 1.62 -1.33
CA ILE A 41 13.23 2.76 -2.26
C ILE A 41 14.27 3.77 -1.75
N LEU A 42 14.32 3.96 -0.44
CA LEU A 42 15.33 4.77 0.24
C LEU A 42 16.19 3.89 1.13
N LYS A 43 17.47 4.27 1.30
CA LYS A 43 18.37 3.64 2.27
C LYS A 43 18.46 4.49 3.54
N PRO A 44 18.40 3.88 4.74
CA PRO A 44 18.57 4.63 5.97
C PRO A 44 20.02 5.15 6.09
N TYR A 45 20.18 6.39 6.55
CA TYR A 45 21.49 6.96 6.83
C TYR A 45 22.20 6.23 7.99
N LYS A 46 21.41 5.84 9.02
CA LYS A 46 21.85 4.99 10.15
C LYS A 46 20.77 3.98 10.48
N GLY A 47 21.18 2.84 11.02
CA GLY A 47 20.25 1.74 11.31
C GLY A 47 20.08 0.80 10.13
N SER A 48 19.08 -0.06 10.21
CA SER A 48 18.78 -1.06 9.18
C SER A 48 17.29 -1.35 9.11
N VAL A 49 16.84 -1.80 7.96
CA VAL A 49 15.50 -2.38 7.74
C VAL A 49 15.70 -3.84 7.39
N ILE A 50 15.05 -4.74 8.10
CA ILE A 50 15.10 -6.19 7.87
C ILE A 50 13.67 -6.64 7.56
N LEU A 51 13.50 -7.29 6.42
CA LEU A 51 12.21 -7.80 5.95
C LEU A 51 12.36 -9.29 5.62
N SER A 52 11.30 -10.04 5.84
CA SER A 52 11.22 -11.46 5.50
C SER A 52 9.95 -11.73 4.74
N GLY A 53 10.07 -12.20 3.49
CA GLY A 53 8.94 -12.52 2.62
C GLY A 53 8.80 -11.58 1.42
N THR A 54 7.75 -11.83 0.64
CA THR A 54 7.38 -11.06 -0.54
C THR A 54 6.62 -9.78 -0.14
N ILE A 55 6.94 -8.66 -0.82
CA ILE A 55 6.34 -7.36 -0.52
C ILE A 55 5.52 -6.91 -1.72
N ALA A 56 4.27 -6.50 -1.49
CA ALA A 56 3.47 -5.75 -2.45
C ALA A 56 3.30 -4.30 -1.99
N PRO A 57 4.04 -3.35 -2.55
CA PRO A 57 3.90 -1.94 -2.21
C PRO A 57 2.74 -1.32 -3.01
N LEU A 58 1.68 -0.92 -2.32
CA LEU A 58 0.60 -0.08 -2.85
C LEU A 58 0.86 1.41 -2.51
N ILE A 59 2.08 1.88 -2.69
CA ILE A 59 2.44 3.29 -2.40
C ILE A 59 2.08 4.19 -3.58
N GLU A 60 2.24 3.68 -4.80
CA GLU A 60 1.88 4.36 -6.03
C GLU A 60 1.15 3.36 -6.92
N LEU A 61 -0.19 3.38 -6.90
CA LEU A 61 -1.00 2.50 -7.75
C LEU A 61 -0.72 2.78 -9.22
N GLY A 62 -0.40 1.71 -9.96
CA GLY A 62 0.00 1.84 -11.36
C GLY A 62 1.47 2.23 -11.56
N ALA A 63 2.29 2.29 -10.50
CA ALA A 63 3.74 2.36 -10.67
C ALA A 63 4.21 1.17 -11.52
N GLY A 64 4.96 1.47 -12.59
CA GLY A 64 5.36 0.47 -13.57
C GLY A 64 4.39 0.27 -14.74
N PHE A 65 3.26 0.97 -14.78
CA PHE A 65 2.44 1.00 -15.98
C PHE A 65 3.09 1.86 -17.06
N ASP A 66 3.08 1.37 -18.29
CA ASP A 66 3.41 2.13 -19.47
C ASP A 66 2.12 2.73 -20.05
N GLY A 67 2.04 4.06 -20.09
CA GLY A 67 0.85 4.77 -20.56
C GLY A 67 0.53 4.52 -22.05
N GLU A 68 1.50 4.11 -22.87
CA GLU A 68 1.31 3.81 -24.29
C GLU A 68 0.73 2.40 -24.52
N LEU A 69 0.85 1.52 -23.51
CA LEU A 69 0.33 0.17 -23.55
C LEU A 69 -1.13 0.12 -23.08
N THR A 70 -1.86 -0.85 -23.57
CA THR A 70 -3.23 -1.18 -23.17
C THR A 70 -3.28 -1.78 -21.76
N ALA A 71 -4.48 -1.89 -21.17
CA ALA A 71 -4.65 -2.59 -19.89
C ALA A 71 -4.16 -4.05 -19.96
N ARG A 72 -4.47 -4.73 -21.06
CA ARG A 72 -4.04 -6.12 -21.30
C ARG A 72 -2.53 -6.26 -21.23
N GLU A 73 -1.81 -5.39 -21.92
CA GLU A 73 -0.35 -5.41 -21.95
C GLU A 73 0.25 -4.99 -20.61
N ASN A 74 -0.34 -4.01 -19.94
CA ASN A 74 0.12 -3.55 -18.63
C ASN A 74 -0.08 -4.58 -17.52
N VAL A 75 -1.15 -5.37 -17.54
CA VAL A 75 -1.34 -6.47 -16.59
C VAL A 75 -0.18 -7.47 -16.71
N LEU A 76 0.19 -7.85 -17.93
CA LEU A 76 1.30 -8.77 -18.16
C LEU A 76 2.65 -8.16 -17.77
N LEU A 77 2.89 -6.91 -18.18
CA LEU A 77 4.11 -6.18 -17.85
C LEU A 77 4.29 -6.05 -16.34
N ASN A 78 3.25 -5.56 -15.64
CA ASN A 78 3.33 -5.32 -14.20
C ASN A 78 3.45 -6.61 -13.41
N GLY A 79 2.74 -7.67 -13.81
CA GLY A 79 2.90 -8.99 -13.21
C GLY A 79 4.33 -9.52 -13.36
N THR A 80 4.95 -9.32 -14.52
CA THR A 80 6.36 -9.71 -14.74
C THR A 80 7.32 -8.89 -13.86
N LEU A 81 7.09 -7.58 -13.70
CA LEU A 81 7.86 -6.74 -12.79
C LEU A 81 7.74 -7.17 -11.32
N LEU A 82 6.58 -7.70 -10.94
CA LEU A 82 6.35 -8.29 -9.62
C LEU A 82 6.93 -9.71 -9.47
N GLY A 83 7.52 -10.26 -10.55
CA GLY A 83 8.20 -11.57 -10.54
C GLY A 83 7.32 -12.76 -10.91
N TYR A 84 6.09 -12.53 -11.41
CA TYR A 84 5.20 -13.59 -11.87
C TYR A 84 5.50 -14.02 -13.31
N SER A 85 5.24 -15.30 -13.63
CA SER A 85 5.36 -15.77 -15.00
C SER A 85 4.23 -15.26 -15.88
N GLU A 86 4.51 -15.11 -17.19
CA GLU A 86 3.49 -14.70 -18.15
C GLU A 86 2.30 -15.68 -18.21
N SER A 87 2.56 -16.99 -18.07
CA SER A 87 1.50 -17.99 -18.04
C SER A 87 0.57 -17.81 -16.86
N PHE A 88 1.12 -17.56 -15.67
CA PHE A 88 0.36 -17.28 -14.47
C PHE A 88 -0.48 -16.01 -14.63
N MET A 89 0.10 -14.94 -15.17
CA MET A 89 -0.63 -13.68 -15.39
C MET A 89 -1.78 -13.84 -16.39
N LYS A 90 -1.62 -14.69 -17.41
CA LYS A 90 -2.70 -15.00 -18.35
C LYS A 90 -3.85 -15.78 -17.68
N GLU A 91 -3.54 -16.70 -16.78
CA GLU A 91 -4.55 -17.44 -16.00
C GLU A 91 -5.34 -16.51 -15.06
N GLN A 92 -4.67 -15.53 -14.47
CA GLN A 92 -5.29 -14.59 -13.53
C GLN A 92 -5.93 -13.37 -14.20
N PHE A 93 -5.75 -13.22 -15.51
CA PHE A 93 -6.15 -12.02 -16.23
C PHE A 93 -7.63 -11.67 -16.07
N GLU A 94 -8.52 -12.65 -16.21
CA GLU A 94 -9.97 -12.44 -16.11
C GLU A 94 -10.35 -11.97 -14.70
N GLU A 95 -9.78 -12.59 -13.65
CA GLU A 95 -10.03 -12.19 -12.27
C GLU A 95 -9.57 -10.74 -11.99
N ILE A 96 -8.41 -10.35 -12.52
CA ILE A 96 -7.89 -8.99 -12.39
C ILE A 96 -8.87 -7.99 -13.02
N ILE A 97 -9.32 -8.27 -14.23
CA ILE A 97 -10.17 -7.35 -14.98
C ILE A 97 -11.59 -7.29 -14.40
N ASP A 98 -12.12 -8.42 -13.94
CA ASP A 98 -13.40 -8.48 -13.21
C ASP A 98 -13.33 -7.66 -11.92
N PHE A 99 -12.22 -7.78 -11.19
CA PHE A 99 -12.04 -7.00 -9.98
C PHE A 99 -11.95 -5.49 -10.29
N ALA A 100 -11.18 -5.12 -11.32
CA ALA A 100 -11.02 -3.72 -11.73
C ALA A 100 -12.26 -3.13 -12.41
N GLU A 101 -13.19 -3.97 -12.91
CA GLU A 101 -14.38 -3.56 -13.67
C GLU A 101 -14.03 -2.80 -14.95
N LEU A 102 -13.08 -3.31 -15.75
CA LEU A 102 -12.51 -2.60 -16.88
C LEU A 102 -12.64 -3.36 -18.21
N TRP A 103 -13.60 -4.28 -18.35
CA TRP A 103 -13.79 -5.08 -19.55
C TRP A 103 -13.97 -4.24 -20.83
N ASP A 104 -14.73 -3.15 -20.76
CA ASP A 104 -15.01 -2.28 -21.90
C ASP A 104 -13.81 -1.43 -22.35
N PHE A 105 -12.71 -1.44 -21.58
CA PHE A 105 -11.56 -0.57 -21.78
C PHE A 105 -10.24 -1.31 -22.01
N LEU A 106 -10.27 -2.63 -22.20
CA LEU A 106 -9.09 -3.50 -22.27
C LEU A 106 -8.05 -3.09 -23.30
N ASP A 107 -8.51 -2.69 -24.48
CA ASP A 107 -7.67 -2.38 -25.63
C ASP A 107 -7.40 -0.87 -25.77
N MET A 108 -7.78 -0.09 -24.76
CA MET A 108 -7.46 1.33 -24.66
C MET A 108 -6.11 1.53 -23.96
N PRO A 109 -5.19 2.35 -24.51
CA PRO A 109 -3.96 2.74 -23.83
C PRO A 109 -4.24 3.41 -22.47
N ILE A 110 -3.45 3.07 -21.44
CA ILE A 110 -3.68 3.54 -20.06
C ILE A 110 -3.57 5.07 -19.94
N LYS A 111 -2.81 5.74 -20.79
CA LYS A 111 -2.78 7.21 -20.83
C LYS A 111 -4.16 7.86 -21.03
N ASN A 112 -5.13 7.12 -21.58
CA ASN A 112 -6.48 7.58 -21.78
C ASN A 112 -7.42 7.19 -20.62
N TYR A 113 -6.91 6.49 -19.60
CA TYR A 113 -7.67 6.15 -18.41
C TYR A 113 -7.83 7.36 -17.49
N SER A 114 -8.96 7.41 -16.78
CA SER A 114 -9.03 8.28 -15.61
C SER A 114 -8.07 7.80 -14.52
N SER A 115 -7.68 8.67 -13.60
CA SER A 115 -6.85 8.28 -12.44
C SER A 115 -7.51 7.15 -11.63
N GLY A 116 -8.84 7.16 -11.52
CA GLY A 116 -9.60 6.10 -10.87
C GLY A 116 -9.50 4.77 -11.60
N MET A 117 -9.60 4.74 -12.94
CA MET A 117 -9.46 3.51 -13.73
C MET A 117 -8.05 2.92 -13.61
N ALA A 118 -7.02 3.75 -13.75
CA ALA A 118 -5.63 3.31 -13.60
C ALA A 118 -5.36 2.75 -12.20
N ALA A 119 -5.89 3.41 -11.17
CA ALA A 119 -5.73 2.97 -9.80
C ALA A 119 -6.52 1.68 -9.49
N ARG A 120 -7.74 1.49 -10.05
CA ARG A 120 -8.48 0.23 -9.96
C ARG A 120 -7.68 -0.93 -10.54
N LEU A 121 -7.09 -0.75 -11.72
CA LEU A 121 -6.26 -1.76 -12.36
C LEU A 121 -5.00 -2.05 -11.53
N GLY A 122 -4.31 -1.00 -11.04
CA GLY A 122 -3.11 -1.14 -10.21
C GLY A 122 -3.39 -1.90 -8.91
N PHE A 123 -4.49 -1.59 -8.23
CA PHE A 123 -4.91 -2.32 -7.04
C PHE A 123 -5.23 -3.79 -7.36
N ALA A 124 -5.98 -4.05 -8.43
CA ALA A 124 -6.35 -5.41 -8.84
C ALA A 124 -5.11 -6.27 -9.11
N VAL A 125 -4.13 -5.75 -9.87
CA VAL A 125 -2.88 -6.45 -10.17
C VAL A 125 -2.07 -6.70 -8.90
N ALA A 126 -1.91 -5.70 -8.04
CA ALA A 126 -1.07 -5.80 -6.85
C ALA A 126 -1.66 -6.70 -5.75
N THR A 127 -3.00 -6.89 -5.73
CA THR A 127 -3.70 -7.73 -4.75
C THR A 127 -4.21 -9.06 -5.31
N MET A 128 -3.86 -9.37 -6.54
CA MET A 128 -4.23 -10.63 -7.17
C MET A 128 -3.58 -11.83 -6.48
N VAL A 129 -2.31 -11.70 -6.13
CA VAL A 129 -1.57 -12.70 -5.37
C VAL A 129 -1.39 -12.21 -3.95
N GLN A 130 -1.53 -13.13 -3.01
CA GLN A 130 -1.35 -12.83 -1.60
C GLN A 130 0.15 -12.63 -1.28
N PRO A 131 0.62 -11.41 -0.96
CA PRO A 131 1.98 -11.19 -0.51
C PRO A 131 2.13 -11.58 0.96
N ASP A 132 3.37 -11.79 1.42
CA ASP A 132 3.65 -11.90 2.86
C ASP A 132 3.45 -10.55 3.57
N ILE A 133 3.78 -9.44 2.88
CA ILE A 133 3.69 -8.07 3.42
C ILE A 133 3.01 -7.16 2.39
N LEU A 134 1.90 -6.55 2.79
CA LEU A 134 1.20 -5.53 2.03
C LEU A 134 1.50 -4.15 2.64
N ILE A 135 1.94 -3.22 1.81
CA ILE A 135 2.26 -1.85 2.25
C ILE A 135 1.38 -0.87 1.49
N CYS A 136 0.52 -0.14 2.21
CA CYS A 136 -0.46 0.76 1.62
C CYS A 136 -0.24 2.20 2.10
N ASP A 137 -0.23 3.16 1.17
CA ASP A 137 -0.21 4.60 1.45
C ASP A 137 -1.46 5.26 0.85
N GLU A 138 -2.50 5.49 1.68
CA GLU A 138 -3.75 6.18 1.31
C GLU A 138 -4.56 5.57 0.14
N VAL A 139 -4.22 4.37 -0.27
CA VAL A 139 -4.69 3.73 -1.51
C VAL A 139 -6.18 3.38 -1.49
N LEU A 140 -6.81 3.27 -0.30
CA LEU A 140 -8.23 2.92 -0.20
C LEU A 140 -9.18 4.07 -0.57
N SER A 141 -8.66 5.27 -0.82
CA SER A 141 -9.46 6.42 -1.28
C SER A 141 -9.70 6.42 -2.79
N VAL A 142 -9.36 5.32 -3.49
CA VAL A 142 -9.42 5.21 -4.94
C VAL A 142 -10.77 4.71 -5.42
N GLY A 143 -11.27 5.31 -6.49
CA GLY A 143 -12.54 4.92 -7.11
C GLY A 143 -13.76 5.48 -6.37
N ASP A 144 -14.92 4.93 -6.69
CA ASP A 144 -16.16 5.24 -5.99
C ASP A 144 -16.32 4.41 -4.70
N TYR A 145 -17.33 4.73 -3.91
CA TYR A 145 -17.61 4.07 -2.63
C TYR A 145 -17.72 2.54 -2.76
N LYS A 146 -18.36 2.04 -3.83
CA LYS A 146 -18.52 0.58 -4.03
C LYS A 146 -17.18 -0.12 -4.27
N PHE A 147 -16.30 0.53 -5.02
CA PHE A 147 -14.97 -0.01 -5.27
C PHE A 147 -14.12 0.03 -4.00
N GLN A 148 -14.24 1.08 -3.18
CA GLN A 148 -13.57 1.15 -1.88
C GLN A 148 -13.99 0.02 -0.96
N GLU A 149 -15.30 -0.29 -0.85
CA GLU A 149 -15.79 -1.45 -0.09
C GLU A 149 -15.21 -2.78 -0.61
N LYS A 150 -15.07 -2.92 -1.94
CA LYS A 150 -14.48 -4.10 -2.58
C LYS A 150 -13.00 -4.25 -2.23
N CYS A 151 -12.25 -3.14 -2.23
CA CYS A 151 -10.85 -3.10 -1.79
C CYS A 151 -10.71 -3.48 -0.30
N GLU A 152 -11.54 -2.90 0.57
CA GLU A 152 -11.52 -3.22 2.01
C GLU A 152 -11.80 -4.70 2.28
N LYS A 153 -12.78 -5.29 1.58
CA LYS A 153 -13.10 -6.72 1.69
C LYS A 153 -11.92 -7.59 1.24
N ARG A 154 -11.27 -7.23 0.11
CA ARG A 154 -10.07 -7.95 -0.37
C ARG A 154 -8.94 -7.86 0.66
N MET A 155 -8.68 -6.69 1.22
CA MET A 155 -7.64 -6.51 2.23
C MET A 155 -7.94 -7.29 3.52
N LYS A 156 -9.18 -7.24 4.01
CA LYS A 156 -9.59 -8.04 5.19
C LYS A 156 -9.36 -9.53 4.96
N HIS A 157 -9.75 -10.05 3.80
CA HIS A 157 -9.50 -11.44 3.44
C HIS A 157 -8.01 -11.80 3.43
N MET A 158 -7.16 -10.91 2.89
CA MET A 158 -5.70 -11.10 2.90
C MET A 158 -5.14 -11.12 4.33
N LEU A 159 -5.64 -10.26 5.23
CA LEU A 159 -5.25 -10.25 6.64
C LEU A 159 -5.66 -11.56 7.34
N GLU A 160 -6.90 -12.00 7.16
CA GLU A 160 -7.43 -13.26 7.73
C GLU A 160 -6.62 -14.49 7.26
N THR A 161 -6.03 -14.42 6.07
CA THR A 161 -5.21 -15.48 5.48
C THR A 161 -3.71 -15.33 5.77
N GLY A 162 -3.31 -14.36 6.62
CA GLY A 162 -1.98 -14.25 7.21
C GLY A 162 -1.03 -13.25 6.54
N THR A 163 -1.53 -12.36 5.66
CA THR A 163 -0.75 -11.23 5.15
C THR A 163 -0.47 -10.23 6.27
N THR A 164 0.74 -9.71 6.35
CA THR A 164 1.11 -8.62 7.24
C THR A 164 0.78 -7.28 6.58
N LEU A 165 0.15 -6.35 7.27
CA LEU A 165 -0.22 -5.05 6.74
C LEU A 165 0.56 -3.91 7.39
N LEU A 166 1.11 -3.02 6.56
CA LEU A 166 1.54 -1.69 6.96
C LEU A 166 0.68 -0.66 6.23
N TYR A 167 -0.14 0.07 6.97
CA TYR A 167 -1.18 0.93 6.42
C TYR A 167 -1.02 2.37 6.88
N VAL A 168 -0.78 3.28 5.94
CA VAL A 168 -0.84 4.73 6.18
C VAL A 168 -2.19 5.24 5.71
N SER A 169 -2.91 5.94 6.56
CA SER A 169 -4.17 6.59 6.19
C SER A 169 -4.40 7.86 6.99
N HIS A 170 -5.06 8.82 6.37
CA HIS A 170 -5.62 9.99 7.05
C HIS A 170 -6.97 9.69 7.70
N SER A 171 -7.62 8.60 7.32
CA SER A 171 -8.86 8.13 7.94
C SER A 171 -8.55 7.29 9.17
N ILE A 172 -8.70 7.89 10.35
CA ILE A 172 -8.49 7.19 11.63
C ILE A 172 -9.42 5.98 11.76
N THR A 173 -10.68 6.15 11.34
CA THR A 173 -11.67 5.04 11.33
C THR A 173 -11.19 3.86 10.48
N SER A 174 -10.56 4.10 9.33
CA SER A 174 -10.01 3.02 8.50
C SER A 174 -8.86 2.30 9.19
N VAL A 175 -8.00 3.04 9.92
CA VAL A 175 -6.93 2.45 10.72
C VAL A 175 -7.50 1.56 11.83
N GLN A 176 -8.49 2.06 12.59
CA GLN A 176 -9.15 1.30 13.66
C GLN A 176 -9.86 0.04 13.14
N ASN A 177 -10.44 0.10 11.93
CA ASN A 177 -11.15 -1.03 11.33
C ASN A 177 -10.25 -2.13 10.74
N LEU A 178 -9.01 -1.78 10.35
CA LEU A 178 -8.11 -2.68 9.62
C LEU A 178 -6.87 -3.08 10.40
N CYS A 179 -6.48 -2.34 11.44
CA CYS A 179 -5.21 -2.53 12.11
C CYS A 179 -5.39 -2.93 13.56
N ASP A 180 -4.55 -3.88 14.02
CA ASP A 180 -4.49 -4.29 15.43
C ASP A 180 -3.64 -3.32 16.25
N HIS A 181 -2.64 -2.72 15.58
CA HIS A 181 -1.65 -1.84 16.19
C HIS A 181 -1.51 -0.55 15.41
N ALA A 182 -1.04 0.49 16.07
CA ALA A 182 -0.69 1.74 15.41
C ALA A 182 0.63 2.34 15.91
N LEU A 183 1.28 3.05 15.01
CA LEU A 183 2.46 3.87 15.25
C LEU A 183 2.11 5.33 14.98
N TRP A 184 2.20 6.19 15.99
CA TRP A 184 2.04 7.63 15.81
C TRP A 184 3.40 8.29 15.60
N LEU A 185 3.59 8.86 14.40
CA LEU A 185 4.75 9.67 14.05
C LEU A 185 4.45 11.16 14.22
N ASP A 186 5.33 11.87 14.89
CA ASP A 186 5.31 13.32 14.99
C ASP A 186 6.71 13.88 14.72
N LYS A 187 6.85 14.74 13.69
CA LYS A 187 8.10 15.41 13.30
C LYS A 187 9.30 14.45 13.22
N GLY A 188 9.09 13.28 12.62
CA GLY A 188 10.12 12.28 12.42
C GLY A 188 10.43 11.38 13.62
N HIS A 189 9.72 11.52 14.73
CA HIS A 189 9.87 10.71 15.93
C HIS A 189 8.64 9.85 16.19
N VAL A 190 8.85 8.69 16.84
CA VAL A 190 7.75 7.91 17.39
C VAL A 190 7.23 8.60 18.64
N LYS A 191 5.98 9.07 18.59
CA LYS A 191 5.32 9.68 19.74
C LYS A 191 4.64 8.64 20.61
N MET A 192 3.93 7.71 19.99
CA MET A 192 3.28 6.58 20.66
C MET A 192 3.28 5.36 19.73
N CYS A 193 3.21 4.17 20.31
CA CYS A 193 3.16 2.91 19.60
C CYS A 193 2.42 1.88 20.45
N GLY A 194 1.48 1.14 19.89
CA GLY A 194 0.71 0.13 20.63
C GLY A 194 -0.59 -0.25 19.94
N ASP A 195 -1.61 -0.55 20.74
CA ASP A 195 -2.96 -0.88 20.30
C ASP A 195 -3.57 0.22 19.43
N ALA A 196 -4.23 -0.16 18.32
CA ALA A 196 -4.69 0.78 17.30
C ALA A 196 -5.73 1.77 17.84
N ASP A 197 -6.72 1.30 18.61
CA ASP A 197 -7.78 2.16 19.16
C ASP A 197 -7.20 3.17 20.13
N THR A 198 -6.34 2.71 21.04
CA THR A 198 -5.67 3.56 22.04
C THR A 198 -4.84 4.67 21.38
N ILE A 199 -4.07 4.33 20.35
CA ILE A 199 -3.21 5.30 19.64
C ILE A 199 -4.03 6.26 18.79
N CYS A 200 -5.05 5.77 18.10
CA CYS A 200 -5.95 6.59 17.29
C CYS A 200 -6.73 7.59 18.13
N ASP A 201 -7.26 7.17 19.27
CA ASP A 201 -7.97 8.05 20.21
C ASP A 201 -7.03 9.13 20.78
N ALA A 202 -5.81 8.77 21.15
CA ALA A 202 -4.80 9.73 21.60
C ALA A 202 -4.41 10.73 20.50
N TYR A 203 -4.34 10.27 19.24
CA TYR A 203 -4.04 11.11 18.09
C TYR A 203 -5.17 12.11 17.78
N MET A 204 -6.45 11.69 17.88
CA MET A 204 -7.61 12.56 17.64
C MET A 204 -7.75 13.66 18.70
N ASN A 205 -7.28 13.40 19.92
CA ASN A 205 -7.38 14.35 21.04
C ASN A 205 -6.14 15.29 21.16
N PHE A 206 -5.22 15.22 20.21
CA PHE A 206 -4.00 16.03 20.14
C PHE A 206 -4.19 17.26 19.24
#